data_cc13b902ca38fff8bf9aef20d644ed61
#
_entry.id   cc13b902ca38fff8bf9aef20d644ed61
#
_cell.length_a   1.000
_cell.length_b   1.000
_cell.length_c   1.000
_cell.angle_alpha   90.00
_cell.angle_beta   90.00
_cell.angle_gamma   90.00
#
_symmetry.space_group_name_H-M   'P 1'
#
loop_
_entity.id
_entity.type
_entity.pdbx_description
1 polymer ?
#
loop_
_entity_poly.entity_id
_entity_poly.type
_entity_poly.pdbx_seq_one_letter_code
_entity_poly.pdbx_strand_id
1 'polypeptide(L)'
;ASLGKPKNTGTKIFCISGNVNSPCNVEEEMGIKLKDLIEKHAGGVVGGWDNLQAVIPGGSSMPMLSKEISENITMDFDSLVENKSGLGTAGVIVINKDQDIIKCMARIARFYKHESCGQCTPCREGSGWMWRILERMAKGEASKDEVNMLSDVTKQIEGHTICCLLYTSDAADDRMRV
;
A
#
# COMPACT_ATOMS: atom_id res chain seq x y z
N ALA A 1 12.56 -18.26 -18.55
CA ALA A 1 12.65 -18.02 -17.11
C ALA A 1 14.10 -17.93 -16.61
N SER A 2 14.91 -17.08 -17.25
CA SER A 2 16.33 -16.82 -16.85
C SER A 2 16.47 -15.58 -15.97
N LEU A 3 15.40 -14.78 -15.83
CA LEU A 3 15.36 -13.55 -15.05
C LEU A 3 14.65 -13.76 -13.72
N GLY A 4 14.96 -12.93 -12.72
CA GLY A 4 14.38 -12.97 -11.39
C GLY A 4 15.09 -13.94 -10.44
N LYS A 5 14.54 -14.09 -9.23
CA LYS A 5 15.06 -14.99 -8.18
C LYS A 5 14.43 -16.38 -8.29
N PRO A 6 15.05 -17.43 -7.72
CA PRO A 6 14.40 -18.73 -7.54
C PRO A 6 13.04 -18.55 -6.82
N LYS A 7 11.99 -19.20 -7.32
CA LYS A 7 10.57 -19.07 -6.91
C LYS A 7 9.88 -17.74 -7.25
N ASN A 8 10.63 -16.70 -7.61
CA ASN A 8 10.14 -15.40 -8.06
C ASN A 8 10.76 -15.05 -9.41
N THR A 9 10.49 -15.89 -10.42
CA THR A 9 11.10 -15.78 -11.75
C THR A 9 10.29 -14.88 -12.69
N GLY A 10 10.98 -14.32 -13.68
CA GLY A 10 10.37 -13.51 -14.72
C GLY A 10 10.47 -12.01 -14.46
N THR A 11 9.69 -11.26 -15.23
CA THR A 11 9.59 -9.81 -15.15
C THR A 11 8.19 -9.40 -14.68
N LYS A 12 8.07 -8.18 -14.20
CA LYS A 12 6.79 -7.57 -13.81
C LYS A 12 6.76 -6.09 -14.20
N ILE A 13 5.59 -5.59 -14.56
CA ILE A 13 5.38 -4.16 -14.77
C ILE A 13 5.13 -3.51 -13.40
N PHE A 14 5.97 -2.55 -13.07
CA PHE A 14 5.87 -1.72 -11.88
C PHE A 14 5.32 -0.35 -12.27
N CYS A 15 4.25 0.09 -11.59
CA CYS A 15 3.66 1.41 -11.78
C CYS A 15 4.10 2.31 -10.62
N ILE A 16 5.08 3.19 -10.85
CA ILE A 16 5.69 4.02 -9.81
C ILE A 16 5.05 5.40 -9.81
N SER A 17 4.51 5.81 -8.66
CA SER A 17 3.79 7.07 -8.48
C SER A 17 3.99 7.67 -7.09
N GLY A 18 3.30 8.76 -6.80
CA GLY A 18 3.43 9.51 -5.54
C GLY A 18 4.52 10.57 -5.62
N ASN A 19 5.28 10.74 -4.55
CA ASN A 19 6.29 11.79 -4.44
C ASN A 19 7.65 11.37 -5.05
N VAL A 20 7.64 11.06 -6.33
CA VAL A 20 8.82 10.77 -7.14
C VAL A 20 9.01 11.85 -8.21
N ASN A 21 10.26 12.03 -8.68
CA ASN A 21 10.57 13.07 -9.65
C ASN A 21 9.94 12.82 -11.03
N SER A 22 9.80 11.55 -11.43
CA SER A 22 9.26 11.15 -12.73
C SER A 22 8.38 9.89 -12.60
N PRO A 23 7.07 10.02 -12.30
CA PRO A 23 6.17 8.87 -12.28
C PRO A 23 6.21 8.11 -13.61
N CYS A 24 6.29 6.77 -13.54
CA CYS A 24 6.44 5.93 -14.74
C CYS A 24 5.88 4.52 -14.53
N ASN A 25 5.67 3.85 -15.67
CA ASN A 25 5.47 2.41 -15.72
C ASN A 25 6.72 1.78 -16.34
N VAL A 26 7.26 0.75 -15.70
CA VAL A 26 8.50 0.10 -16.14
C VAL A 26 8.40 -1.41 -15.97
N GLU A 27 8.94 -2.15 -16.90
CA GLU A 27 9.15 -3.57 -16.77
C GLU A 27 10.55 -3.84 -16.20
N GLU A 28 10.61 -4.57 -15.11
CA GLU A 28 11.87 -5.00 -14.48
C GLU A 28 11.78 -6.44 -13.99
N GLU A 29 12.93 -7.04 -13.72
CA GLU A 29 12.98 -8.38 -13.17
C GLU A 29 12.44 -8.45 -11.74
N MET A 30 11.84 -9.59 -11.42
CA MET A 30 11.40 -9.90 -10.07
C MET A 30 12.60 -9.98 -9.12
N GLY A 31 12.50 -9.28 -7.99
CA GLY A 31 13.56 -9.21 -6.99
C GLY A 31 14.52 -8.03 -7.13
N ILE A 32 14.22 -7.07 -8.02
CA ILE A 32 14.89 -5.76 -7.99
C ILE A 32 14.72 -5.10 -6.62
N LYS A 33 15.74 -4.40 -6.12
CA LYS A 33 15.59 -3.62 -4.88
C LYS A 33 14.60 -2.48 -5.07
N LEU A 34 13.73 -2.25 -4.10
CA LEU A 34 12.74 -1.17 -4.14
C LEU A 34 13.39 0.21 -4.33
N LYS A 35 14.51 0.45 -3.63
CA LYS A 35 15.28 1.69 -3.77
C LYS A 35 15.80 1.87 -5.19
N ASP A 36 16.44 0.84 -5.76
CA ASP A 36 16.99 0.89 -7.11
C ASP A 36 15.88 1.10 -8.15
N LEU A 37 14.73 0.47 -7.96
CA LEU A 37 13.56 0.64 -8.82
C LEU A 37 13.10 2.12 -8.84
N ILE A 38 13.00 2.76 -7.68
CA ILE A 38 12.58 4.16 -7.55
C ILE A 38 13.66 5.12 -8.09
N GLU A 39 14.92 4.89 -7.74
CA GLU A 39 16.01 5.80 -8.15
C GLU A 39 16.31 5.69 -9.66
N LYS A 40 16.38 4.48 -10.19
CA LYS A 40 16.74 4.23 -11.60
C LYS A 40 15.68 4.70 -12.58
N HIS A 41 14.39 4.43 -12.27
CA HIS A 41 13.31 4.63 -13.24
C HIS A 41 12.46 5.88 -12.95
N ALA A 42 12.21 6.17 -11.69
CA ALA A 42 11.38 7.31 -11.30
C ALA A 42 12.19 8.57 -10.92
N GLY A 43 13.50 8.55 -11.13
CA GLY A 43 14.38 9.69 -10.83
C GLY A 43 14.53 9.98 -9.33
N GLY A 44 14.19 9.00 -8.48
CA GLY A 44 14.27 9.11 -7.03
C GLY A 44 13.08 9.81 -6.37
N VAL A 45 13.13 9.89 -5.05
CA VAL A 45 12.15 10.57 -4.20
C VAL A 45 12.31 12.08 -4.33
N VAL A 46 11.22 12.83 -4.37
CA VAL A 46 11.26 14.30 -4.34
C VAL A 46 11.91 14.76 -3.04
N GLY A 47 12.99 15.52 -3.15
CA GLY A 47 13.80 15.93 -2.01
C GLY A 47 14.85 14.91 -1.56
N GLY A 48 15.06 13.85 -2.36
CA GLY A 48 16.05 12.79 -2.12
C GLY A 48 15.57 11.68 -1.21
N TRP A 49 16.34 10.60 -1.11
CA TRP A 49 15.99 9.42 -0.31
C TRP A 49 15.79 9.72 1.18
N ASP A 50 16.50 10.72 1.70
CA ASP A 50 16.35 11.14 3.12
C ASP A 50 14.99 11.74 3.41
N ASN A 51 14.32 12.27 2.41
CA ASN A 51 12.96 12.81 2.51
C ASN A 51 11.87 11.72 2.42
N LEU A 52 12.23 10.46 2.20
CA LEU A 52 11.26 9.36 2.19
C LEU A 52 10.63 9.19 3.58
N GLN A 53 9.31 9.07 3.62
CA GLN A 53 8.53 8.73 4.80
C GLN A 53 8.06 7.28 4.78
N ALA A 54 7.37 6.88 3.71
CA ALA A 54 6.83 5.54 3.55
C ALA A 54 6.66 5.17 2.07
N VAL A 55 6.58 3.87 1.77
CA VAL A 55 6.24 3.34 0.46
C VAL A 55 5.14 2.30 0.58
N ILE A 56 4.14 2.35 -0.27
CA ILE A 56 3.21 1.25 -0.50
C ILE A 56 3.73 0.48 -1.73
N PRO A 57 4.18 -0.78 -1.58
CA PRO A 57 4.92 -1.46 -2.65
C PRO A 57 4.05 -2.13 -3.71
N GLY A 58 2.78 -2.43 -3.39
CA GLY A 58 1.96 -3.32 -4.20
C GLY A 58 0.54 -2.83 -4.50
N GLY A 59 0.30 -1.53 -4.44
CA GLY A 59 -1.02 -0.93 -4.59
C GLY A 59 -1.63 -0.52 -3.26
N SER A 60 -2.69 0.27 -3.31
CA SER A 60 -3.28 0.95 -2.15
C SER A 60 -3.79 0.02 -1.04
N SER A 61 -3.98 -1.27 -1.32
CA SER A 61 -4.39 -2.29 -0.35
C SER A 61 -3.24 -2.91 0.44
N MET A 62 -1.98 -2.69 0.00
CA MET A 62 -0.82 -3.25 0.67
C MET A 62 -0.38 -2.40 1.85
N PRO A 63 0.07 -3.02 2.96
CA PRO A 63 0.65 -2.30 4.08
C PRO A 63 1.86 -1.46 3.68
N MET A 64 1.95 -0.27 4.28
CA MET A 64 3.06 0.65 4.06
C MET A 64 4.35 0.14 4.69
N LEU A 65 5.46 0.34 3.98
CA LEU A 65 6.81 0.08 4.46
C LEU A 65 7.46 1.38 4.94
N SER A 66 8.17 1.32 6.06
CA SER A 66 8.99 2.45 6.53
C SER A 66 10.20 2.67 5.62
N LYS A 67 10.86 3.83 5.75
CA LYS A 67 12.10 4.14 5.02
C LYS A 67 13.16 3.06 5.24
N GLU A 68 13.37 2.63 6.49
CA GLU A 68 14.40 1.66 6.88
C GLU A 68 14.21 0.31 6.16
N ILE A 69 12.97 -0.17 6.10
CA ILE A 69 12.63 -1.41 5.40
C ILE A 69 12.79 -1.21 3.89
N SER A 70 12.29 -0.08 3.37
CA SER A 70 12.31 0.23 1.94
C SER A 70 13.71 0.32 1.33
N GLU A 71 14.73 0.59 2.13
CA GLU A 71 16.11 0.74 1.67
C GLU A 71 16.73 -0.58 1.20
N ASN A 72 16.35 -1.70 1.81
CA ASN A 72 17.00 -2.99 1.58
C ASN A 72 16.06 -4.06 0.99
N ILE A 73 14.75 -3.83 0.99
CA ILE A 73 13.76 -4.80 0.55
C ILE A 73 13.82 -5.01 -0.96
N THR A 74 13.55 -6.22 -1.38
CA THR A 74 13.44 -6.59 -2.79
C THR A 74 11.98 -6.75 -3.19
N MET A 75 11.67 -6.41 -4.44
CA MET A 75 10.33 -6.46 -5.02
C MET A 75 10.03 -7.88 -5.52
N ASP A 76 9.82 -8.78 -4.57
CA ASP A 76 9.40 -10.15 -4.78
C ASP A 76 8.37 -10.57 -3.71
N PHE A 77 7.68 -11.68 -3.94
CA PHE A 77 6.61 -12.12 -3.04
C PHE A 77 7.13 -12.46 -1.65
N ASP A 78 8.23 -13.21 -1.56
CA ASP A 78 8.75 -13.70 -0.29
C ASP A 78 9.23 -12.56 0.60
N SER A 79 10.08 -11.67 0.06
CA SER A 79 10.63 -10.53 0.82
C SER A 79 9.57 -9.58 1.33
N LEU A 80 8.52 -9.32 0.54
CA LEU A 80 7.44 -8.42 0.95
C LEU A 80 6.55 -9.05 2.01
N VAL A 81 6.24 -10.35 1.91
CA VAL A 81 5.48 -11.10 2.92
C VAL A 81 6.23 -11.18 4.25
N GLU A 82 7.54 -11.46 4.23
CA GLU A 82 8.40 -11.45 5.44
C GLU A 82 8.34 -10.10 6.17
N ASN A 83 8.20 -8.99 5.43
CA ASN A 83 8.06 -7.66 5.98
C ASN A 83 6.59 -7.22 6.19
N LYS A 84 5.66 -8.19 6.28
CA LYS A 84 4.22 -7.96 6.53
C LYS A 84 3.56 -7.02 5.52
N SER A 85 3.99 -7.10 4.26
CA SER A 85 3.42 -6.39 3.12
C SER A 85 3.23 -7.37 1.96
N GLY A 86 2.97 -6.88 0.75
CA GLY A 86 2.76 -7.74 -0.40
C GLY A 86 3.06 -7.04 -1.72
N LEU A 87 3.38 -7.84 -2.74
CA LEU A 87 3.66 -7.34 -4.09
C LEU A 87 2.40 -6.88 -4.83
N GLY A 88 1.26 -7.50 -4.52
CA GLY A 88 -0.06 -7.14 -5.08
C GLY A 88 -0.02 -6.85 -6.58
N THR A 89 -0.46 -5.65 -6.95
CA THR A 89 -0.49 -5.19 -8.34
C THR A 89 0.84 -4.58 -8.80
N ALA A 90 1.87 -4.52 -7.95
CA ALA A 90 3.13 -3.80 -8.18
C ALA A 90 2.94 -2.28 -8.43
N GLY A 91 1.86 -1.72 -7.90
CA GLY A 91 1.62 -0.28 -7.88
C GLY A 91 2.38 0.37 -6.73
N VAL A 92 3.56 0.92 -7.02
CA VAL A 92 4.44 1.54 -6.02
C VAL A 92 4.01 2.99 -5.79
N ILE A 93 3.63 3.30 -4.54
CA ILE A 93 3.22 4.67 -4.16
C ILE A 93 4.22 5.19 -3.13
N VAL A 94 4.96 6.23 -3.50
CA VAL A 94 5.98 6.84 -2.65
C VAL A 94 5.40 8.04 -1.91
N ILE A 95 5.61 8.10 -0.59
CA ILE A 95 5.16 9.18 0.28
C ILE A 95 6.40 9.80 0.92
N ASN A 96 6.61 11.09 0.73
CA ASN A 96 7.70 11.83 1.34
C ASN A 96 7.26 12.57 2.62
N LYS A 97 8.22 13.10 3.38
CA LYS A 97 7.96 13.78 4.67
C LYS A 97 7.20 15.10 4.53
N ASP A 98 7.12 15.67 3.33
CA ASP A 98 6.36 16.88 3.06
C ASP A 98 4.84 16.62 3.02
N GLN A 99 4.45 15.34 2.96
CA GLN A 99 3.05 14.92 2.96
C GLN A 99 2.58 14.52 4.36
N ASP A 100 1.38 14.91 4.68
CA ASP A 100 0.67 14.41 5.86
C ASP A 100 0.16 12.98 5.57
N ILE A 101 0.72 12.00 6.26
CA ILE A 101 0.40 10.59 6.06
C ILE A 101 -1.08 10.29 6.35
N ILE A 102 -1.69 11.00 7.32
CA ILE A 102 -3.11 10.83 7.66
C ILE A 102 -3.99 11.31 6.50
N LYS A 103 -3.62 12.42 5.85
CA LYS A 103 -4.32 12.88 4.65
C LYS A 103 -4.18 11.90 3.48
N CYS A 104 -3.01 11.29 3.33
CA CYS A 104 -2.80 10.23 2.33
C CYS A 104 -3.72 9.02 2.60
N MET A 105 -3.79 8.57 3.86
CA MET A 105 -4.69 7.48 4.27
C MET A 105 -6.16 7.84 4.09
N ALA A 106 -6.58 9.07 4.44
CA ALA A 106 -7.94 9.55 4.23
C ALA A 106 -8.33 9.54 2.74
N ARG A 107 -7.39 9.90 1.85
CA ARG A 107 -7.60 9.85 0.40
C ARG A 107 -7.78 8.41 -0.10
N ILE A 108 -6.99 7.47 0.38
CA ILE A 108 -7.13 6.05 0.05
C ILE A 108 -8.47 5.52 0.57
N ALA A 109 -8.84 5.82 1.81
CA ALA A 109 -10.12 5.40 2.38
C ALA A 109 -11.32 5.97 1.60
N ARG A 110 -11.22 7.22 1.13
CA ARG A 110 -12.23 7.83 0.26
C ARG A 110 -12.35 7.10 -1.08
N PHE A 111 -11.23 6.70 -1.67
CA PHE A 111 -11.21 5.88 -2.88
C PHE A 111 -11.95 4.55 -2.65
N TYR A 112 -11.64 3.80 -1.60
CA TYR A 112 -12.34 2.55 -1.29
C TYR A 112 -13.83 2.73 -1.04
N LYS A 113 -14.22 3.82 -0.38
CA LYS A 113 -15.64 4.15 -0.21
C LYS A 113 -16.33 4.38 -1.56
N HIS A 114 -15.67 5.06 -2.49
CA HIS A 114 -16.20 5.36 -3.82
C HIS A 114 -16.32 4.10 -4.68
N GLU A 115 -15.32 3.23 -4.63
CA GLU A 115 -15.25 2.00 -5.43
C GLU A 115 -16.06 0.84 -4.83
N SER A 116 -16.59 0.98 -3.62
CA SER A 116 -17.45 -0.02 -3.00
C SER A 116 -18.72 -0.23 -3.84
N CYS A 117 -18.97 -1.46 -4.27
CA CYS A 117 -20.21 -1.82 -5.00
C CYS A 117 -21.45 -1.83 -4.09
N GLY A 118 -21.27 -1.72 -2.76
CA GLY A 118 -22.36 -1.69 -1.78
C GLY A 118 -22.94 -3.06 -1.41
N GLN A 119 -22.41 -4.18 -1.92
CA GLN A 119 -22.97 -5.50 -1.70
C GLN A 119 -22.85 -5.96 -0.24
N CYS A 120 -21.66 -5.92 0.35
CA CYS A 120 -21.46 -6.38 1.72
C CYS A 120 -21.39 -5.22 2.71
N THR A 121 -22.07 -5.39 3.84
CA THR A 121 -22.19 -4.34 4.87
C THR A 121 -20.86 -3.83 5.41
N PRO A 122 -19.86 -4.68 5.74
CA PRO A 122 -18.58 -4.21 6.25
C PRO A 122 -17.88 -3.24 5.28
N CYS A 123 -17.90 -3.52 3.99
CA CYS A 123 -17.33 -2.64 2.97
C CYS A 123 -18.20 -1.38 2.77
N ARG A 124 -19.52 -1.56 2.56
CA ARG A 124 -20.46 -0.47 2.26
C ARG A 124 -20.44 0.62 3.33
N GLU A 125 -20.56 0.22 4.60
CA GLU A 125 -20.63 1.13 5.73
C GLU A 125 -19.26 1.45 6.33
N GLY A 126 -18.43 0.41 6.55
CA GLY A 126 -17.14 0.53 7.21
C GLY A 126 -16.15 1.40 6.46
N SER A 127 -16.09 1.32 5.12
CA SER A 127 -15.21 2.20 4.33
C SER A 127 -15.59 3.68 4.49
N GLY A 128 -16.89 3.98 4.61
CA GLY A 128 -17.38 5.33 4.87
C GLY A 128 -17.06 5.83 6.28
N TRP A 129 -17.09 4.93 7.27
CA TRP A 129 -16.69 5.27 8.65
C TRP A 129 -15.20 5.52 8.76
N MET A 130 -14.37 4.64 8.19
CA MET A 130 -12.91 4.83 8.12
C MET A 130 -12.56 6.18 7.50
N TRP A 131 -13.13 6.49 6.34
CA TRP A 131 -12.86 7.76 5.67
C TRP A 131 -13.21 8.96 6.54
N ARG A 132 -14.40 8.99 7.16
CA ARG A 132 -14.83 10.12 8.00
C ARG A 132 -13.94 10.31 9.24
N ILE A 133 -13.53 9.22 9.89
CA ILE A 133 -12.62 9.29 11.03
C ILE A 133 -11.24 9.84 10.59
N LEU A 134 -10.68 9.32 9.50
CA LEU A 134 -9.40 9.79 8.97
C LEU A 134 -9.45 11.25 8.52
N GLU A 135 -10.55 11.73 7.93
CA GLU A 135 -10.76 13.13 7.60
C GLU A 135 -10.76 14.03 8.85
N ARG A 136 -11.41 13.60 9.92
CA ARG A 136 -11.42 14.31 11.21
C ARG A 136 -10.02 14.30 11.85
N MET A 137 -9.31 13.17 11.79
CA MET A 137 -7.92 13.09 12.24
C MET A 137 -7.02 14.08 11.46
N ALA A 138 -7.15 14.14 10.14
CA ALA A 138 -6.39 15.05 9.29
C ALA A 138 -6.66 16.54 9.58
N LYS A 139 -7.82 16.86 10.16
CA LYS A 139 -8.19 18.21 10.61
C LYS A 139 -7.84 18.50 12.07
N GLY A 140 -7.37 17.50 12.81
CA GLY A 140 -7.13 17.62 14.25
C GLY A 140 -8.42 17.64 15.12
N GLU A 141 -9.54 17.20 14.57
CA GLU A 141 -10.85 17.20 15.21
C GLU A 141 -11.23 15.85 15.84
N ALA A 142 -10.44 14.80 15.60
CA ALA A 142 -10.74 13.47 16.09
C ALA A 142 -10.37 13.33 17.58
N SER A 143 -11.26 12.69 18.35
CA SER A 143 -11.00 12.29 19.73
C SER A 143 -10.14 11.02 19.80
N LYS A 144 -9.56 10.72 20.99
CA LYS A 144 -8.85 9.45 21.22
C LYS A 144 -9.75 8.23 21.02
N ASP A 145 -11.02 8.35 21.38
CA ASP A 145 -11.98 7.25 21.23
C ASP A 145 -12.28 6.99 19.76
N GLU A 146 -12.35 8.02 18.91
CA GLU A 146 -12.49 7.84 17.47
C GLU A 146 -11.26 7.16 16.83
N VAL A 147 -10.04 7.46 17.31
CA VAL A 147 -8.82 6.78 16.85
C VAL A 147 -8.85 5.30 17.23
N ASN A 148 -9.27 4.96 18.45
CA ASN A 148 -9.44 3.57 18.87
C ASN A 148 -10.54 2.86 18.05
N MET A 149 -11.66 3.54 17.82
CA MET A 149 -12.75 3.05 16.99
C MET A 149 -12.30 2.77 15.56
N LEU A 150 -11.37 3.56 14.99
CA LEU A 150 -10.83 3.31 13.66
C LEU A 150 -10.18 1.92 13.60
N SER A 151 -9.36 1.57 14.60
CA SER A 151 -8.74 0.25 14.68
C SER A 151 -9.77 -0.88 14.77
N ASP A 152 -10.85 -0.68 15.50
CA ASP A 152 -11.91 -1.69 15.63
C ASP A 152 -12.70 -1.82 14.32
N VAL A 153 -13.00 -0.71 13.66
CA VAL A 153 -13.67 -0.71 12.34
C VAL A 153 -12.84 -1.45 11.30
N THR A 154 -11.52 -1.23 11.26
CA THR A 154 -10.66 -1.95 10.29
C THR A 154 -10.71 -3.45 10.50
N LYS A 155 -10.67 -3.94 11.74
CA LYS A 155 -10.79 -5.36 12.09
C LYS A 155 -12.15 -5.97 11.73
N GLN A 156 -13.22 -5.15 11.72
CA GLN A 156 -14.56 -5.60 11.29
C GLN A 156 -14.71 -5.66 9.77
N ILE A 157 -13.82 -5.01 9.02
CA ILE A 157 -13.82 -5.02 7.56
C ILE A 157 -12.92 -6.13 7.04
N GLU A 158 -11.69 -6.21 7.55
CA GLU A 158 -10.69 -7.18 7.12
C GLU A 158 -11.17 -8.61 7.38
N GLY A 159 -11.15 -9.43 6.35
CA GLY A 159 -11.62 -10.81 6.40
C GLY A 159 -13.15 -10.99 6.46
N HIS A 160 -13.94 -9.91 6.49
CA HIS A 160 -15.41 -9.97 6.59
C HIS A 160 -16.13 -9.46 5.35
N THR A 161 -15.41 -9.16 4.28
CA THR A 161 -15.98 -8.74 2.98
C THR A 161 -15.98 -9.90 1.99
N ILE A 162 -16.86 -9.83 0.98
CA ILE A 162 -17.06 -10.93 0.02
C ILE A 162 -15.98 -10.93 -1.08
N CYS A 163 -15.50 -9.75 -1.47
CA CYS A 163 -14.55 -9.60 -2.58
C CYS A 163 -13.21 -9.03 -2.12
N CYS A 164 -12.20 -9.16 -2.98
CA CYS A 164 -10.84 -8.73 -2.73
C CYS A 164 -10.64 -7.22 -2.53
N LEU A 165 -11.66 -6.37 -2.75
CA LEU A 165 -11.51 -4.92 -2.58
C LEU A 165 -11.08 -4.56 -1.15
N LEU A 166 -11.66 -5.20 -0.12
CA LEU A 166 -11.33 -4.98 1.30
C LEU A 166 -11.21 -6.28 2.11
N TYR A 167 -11.14 -7.45 1.45
CA TYR A 167 -11.10 -8.74 2.15
C TYR A 167 -9.72 -9.03 2.72
N THR A 168 -8.75 -9.04 1.85
CA THR A 168 -7.32 -9.10 2.19
C THR A 168 -6.56 -8.24 1.21
N SER A 169 -5.39 -7.86 1.60
CA SER A 169 -4.50 -7.11 0.75
C SER A 169 -3.98 -7.92 -0.45
N ASP A 170 -4.10 -9.26 -0.43
CA ASP A 170 -3.64 -10.10 -1.54
C ASP A 170 -4.47 -11.40 -1.64
N ALA A 171 -5.03 -11.66 -2.82
CA ALA A 171 -5.68 -12.94 -3.13
C ALA A 171 -4.71 -14.14 -3.09
N ALA A 172 -3.40 -13.91 -3.06
CA ALA A 172 -2.38 -14.95 -2.84
C ALA A 172 -2.26 -15.36 -1.36
N ASP A 173 -2.74 -14.54 -0.41
CA ASP A 173 -2.75 -14.82 1.03
C ASP A 173 -3.78 -15.88 1.42
N ASP A 174 -4.74 -16.21 0.56
CA ASP A 174 -5.67 -17.32 0.79
C ASP A 174 -4.96 -18.69 0.89
N ARG A 175 -3.70 -18.78 0.47
CA ARG A 175 -2.88 -20.00 0.64
C ARG A 175 -2.35 -20.20 2.05
N MET A 176 -2.42 -19.20 2.90
CA MET A 176 -1.90 -19.25 4.28
C MET A 176 -2.97 -19.56 5.33
N ARG A 177 -4.21 -19.79 4.89
CA ARG A 177 -5.35 -20.09 5.78
C ARG A 177 -5.80 -21.56 5.73
N VAL A 178 -4.92 -22.50 5.35
CA VAL A 178 -5.17 -23.96 5.44
C VAL A 178 -4.35 -24.54 6.56
#